data_3955e3de65e4161ae531018185e0280a
#
_entry.id   3955e3de65e4161ae531018185e0280a
#
_cell.length_a   1.000
_cell.length_b   1.000
_cell.length_c   1.000
_cell.angle_alpha   90.00
_cell.angle_beta   90.00
_cell.angle_gamma   90.00
#
_symmetry.space_group_name_H-M   'P 1'
#
loop_
_entity.id
_entity.type
_entity.pdbx_description
1 polymer ?
#
loop_
_entity_poly.entity_id
_entity_poly.type
_entity_poly.pdbx_seq_one_letter_code
_entity_poly.pdbx_strand_id
1 'polypeptide(L)'
;MDKEKVRTIVKERRQKKNVTIAEVAKAVGKNPTFVAAALNGNHRFTADEAKKVGALLELDGETTAALSKFPVRTDFPNAADPFKYRLLEIIGVYGDSLRDQANEMFGDGIMSAIDFTLDM
;
A
#
# COMPACT_ATOMS: atom_id res chain seq x y z
N MET A 1 17.01 -6.43 5.46
CA MET A 1 15.80 -6.65 6.30
C MET A 1 14.70 -7.23 5.41
N ASP A 2 13.96 -8.18 5.93
CA ASP A 2 12.82 -8.67 5.18
C ASP A 2 11.60 -7.76 5.35
N LYS A 3 10.64 -7.93 4.44
CA LYS A 3 9.43 -7.12 4.36
C LYS A 3 8.59 -7.13 5.64
N GLU A 4 8.43 -8.31 6.24
CA GLU A 4 7.62 -8.45 7.46
C GLU A 4 8.24 -7.72 8.64
N LYS A 5 9.55 -7.76 8.75
CA LYS A 5 10.28 -7.08 9.81
C LYS A 5 10.15 -5.57 9.70
N VAL A 6 10.32 -5.04 8.49
CA VAL A 6 10.16 -3.61 8.22
C VAL A 6 8.72 -3.17 8.54
N ARG A 7 7.75 -3.92 8.06
CA ARG A 7 6.32 -3.66 8.29
C ARG A 7 5.99 -3.60 9.78
N THR A 8 6.51 -4.55 10.55
CA THR A 8 6.29 -4.62 12.00
C THR A 8 6.88 -3.40 12.70
N ILE A 9 8.13 -3.05 12.37
CA ILE A 9 8.81 -1.88 12.97
C ILE A 9 8.05 -0.61 12.65
N VAL A 10 7.66 -0.41 11.40
CA VAL A 10 6.93 0.79 10.97
C VAL A 10 5.61 0.91 11.70
N LYS A 11 4.87 -0.18 11.82
CA LYS A 11 3.58 -0.20 12.51
C LYS A 11 3.74 0.14 14.01
N GLU A 12 4.70 -0.47 14.67
CA GLU A 12 4.99 -0.20 16.08
C GLU A 12 5.36 1.26 16.31
N ARG A 13 6.21 1.82 15.45
CA ARG A 13 6.63 3.21 15.55
C ARG A 13 5.45 4.16 15.32
N ARG A 14 4.60 3.88 14.33
CA ARG A 14 3.40 4.68 14.10
C ARG A 14 2.49 4.68 15.32
N GLN A 15 2.27 3.52 15.91
CA GLN A 15 1.42 3.38 17.10
C GLN A 15 2.02 4.10 18.30
N LYS A 16 3.31 3.92 18.53
CA LYS A 16 4.01 4.56 19.64
C LYS A 16 3.99 6.08 19.55
N LYS A 17 4.16 6.62 18.35
CA LYS A 17 4.17 8.07 18.13
C LYS A 17 2.78 8.63 17.79
N ASN A 18 1.78 7.77 17.73
CA ASN A 18 0.41 8.13 17.40
C ASN A 18 0.32 8.88 16.05
N VAL A 19 1.05 8.39 15.04
CA VAL A 19 1.07 8.94 13.69
C VAL A 19 0.13 8.15 12.80
N THR A 20 -0.82 8.83 12.18
CA THR A 20 -1.79 8.22 11.28
C THR A 20 -1.22 8.07 9.87
N ILE A 21 -1.84 7.20 9.07
CA ILE A 21 -1.50 7.07 7.65
C ILE A 21 -1.73 8.40 6.93
N ALA A 22 -2.80 9.12 7.27
CA ALA A 22 -3.10 10.43 6.70
C ALA A 22 -1.98 11.45 6.96
N GLU A 23 -1.40 11.43 8.16
CA GLU A 23 -0.27 12.29 8.49
C GLU A 23 0.98 11.96 7.70
N VAL A 24 1.27 10.67 7.51
CA VAL A 24 2.39 10.23 6.66
C VAL A 24 2.14 10.65 5.22
N ALA A 25 0.93 10.45 4.71
CA ALA A 25 0.54 10.83 3.36
C ALA A 25 0.75 12.33 3.11
N LYS A 26 0.35 13.15 4.06
CA LYS A 26 0.55 14.59 3.99
C LYS A 26 2.03 14.96 3.96
N ALA A 27 2.84 14.30 4.78
CA ALA A 27 4.28 14.55 4.85
C ALA A 27 5.00 14.23 3.53
N VAL A 28 4.60 13.16 2.84
CA VAL A 28 5.23 12.76 1.57
C VAL A 28 4.51 13.28 0.33
N GLY A 29 3.32 13.85 0.47
CA GLY A 29 2.57 14.41 -0.65
C GLY A 29 1.99 13.36 -1.59
N LYS A 30 1.57 12.21 -1.06
CA LYS A 30 1.00 11.09 -1.82
C LYS A 30 -0.38 10.71 -1.30
N ASN A 31 -1.12 9.98 -2.12
CA ASN A 31 -2.44 9.46 -1.73
C ASN A 31 -2.31 8.53 -0.51
N PRO A 32 -3.22 8.62 0.49
CA PRO A 32 -3.14 7.77 1.68
C PRO A 32 -3.17 6.26 1.39
N THR A 33 -3.90 5.82 0.38
CA THR A 33 -3.96 4.39 0.03
C THR A 33 -2.61 3.91 -0.51
N PHE A 34 -1.95 4.71 -1.36
CA PHE A 34 -0.59 4.42 -1.81
C PHE A 34 0.37 4.34 -0.62
N VAL A 35 0.27 5.32 0.29
CA VAL A 35 1.14 5.37 1.48
C VAL A 35 0.90 4.15 2.36
N ALA A 36 -0.34 3.76 2.59
CA ALA A 36 -0.66 2.55 3.35
C ALA A 36 -0.04 1.30 2.70
N ALA A 37 -0.13 1.18 1.37
CA ALA A 37 0.49 0.08 0.64
C ALA A 37 2.01 0.10 0.78
N ALA A 38 2.64 1.27 0.69
CA ALA A 38 4.09 1.41 0.85
C ALA A 38 4.54 1.08 2.28
N LEU A 39 3.79 1.52 3.28
CA LEU A 39 4.08 1.19 4.69
C LEU A 39 3.93 -0.31 4.97
N ASN A 40 3.07 -0.99 4.21
CA ASN A 40 2.92 -2.44 4.29
C ASN A 40 3.92 -3.21 3.42
N GLY A 41 4.80 -2.51 2.72
CA GLY A 41 5.83 -3.13 1.89
C GLY A 41 5.35 -3.59 0.52
N ASN A 42 4.20 -3.12 0.05
CA ASN A 42 3.63 -3.49 -1.25
C ASN A 42 3.88 -2.46 -2.36
N HIS A 43 4.39 -1.29 -2.00
CA HIS A 43 4.94 -0.27 -2.88
C HIS A 43 6.22 0.26 -2.26
N ARG A 44 6.98 1.02 -3.02
CA ARG A 44 8.17 1.66 -2.49
C ARG A 44 8.00 3.17 -2.45
N PHE A 45 8.65 3.78 -1.48
CA PHE A 45 8.88 5.22 -1.50
C PHE A 45 10.12 5.55 -2.32
N THR A 46 10.22 6.75 -2.83
CA THR A 46 11.49 7.26 -3.33
C THR A 46 12.46 7.43 -2.15
N ALA A 47 13.76 7.60 -2.43
CA ALA A 47 14.73 7.81 -1.37
C ALA A 47 14.39 9.03 -0.51
N ASP A 48 13.95 10.13 -1.13
CA ASP A 48 13.56 11.34 -0.40
C ASP A 48 12.30 11.14 0.44
N GLU A 49 11.29 10.46 -0.11
CA GLU A 49 10.07 10.13 0.63
C GLU A 49 10.39 9.22 1.82
N ALA A 50 11.24 8.22 1.60
CA ALA A 50 11.66 7.31 2.68
C ALA A 50 12.36 8.07 3.81
N LYS A 51 13.19 9.05 3.49
CA LYS A 51 13.84 9.91 4.49
C LYS A 51 12.82 10.70 5.31
N LYS A 52 11.79 11.24 4.66
CA LYS A 52 10.71 11.95 5.37
C LYS A 52 9.97 11.03 6.33
N VAL A 53 9.63 9.83 5.88
CA VAL A 53 8.98 8.82 6.73
C VAL A 53 9.89 8.42 7.87
N GLY A 54 11.16 8.18 7.59
CA GLY A 54 12.16 7.81 8.59
C GLY A 54 12.31 8.87 9.67
N ALA A 55 12.33 10.15 9.31
CA ALA A 55 12.39 11.25 10.26
C ALA A 55 11.11 11.35 11.09
N LEU A 56 9.95 11.24 10.46
CA LEU A 56 8.65 11.35 11.12
C LEU A 56 8.43 10.23 12.15
N LEU A 57 8.85 9.02 11.82
CA LEU A 57 8.67 7.84 12.68
C LEU A 57 9.92 7.51 13.51
N GLU A 58 10.98 8.26 13.37
CA GLU A 58 12.27 8.02 14.04
C GLU A 58 12.80 6.61 13.77
N LEU A 59 12.80 6.23 12.48
CA LEU A 59 13.32 4.93 12.06
C LEU A 59 14.85 4.97 11.96
N ASP A 60 15.49 3.81 12.18
CA ASP A 60 16.92 3.69 11.95
C ASP A 60 17.25 3.75 10.44
N GLY A 61 18.56 3.83 10.12
CA GLY A 61 18.98 3.98 8.73
C GLY A 61 18.66 2.76 7.87
N GLU A 62 18.76 1.56 8.43
CA GLU A 62 18.45 0.32 7.72
C GLU A 62 16.97 0.22 7.37
N THR A 63 16.10 0.50 8.33
CA THR A 63 14.64 0.47 8.12
C THR A 63 14.23 1.55 7.13
N THR A 64 14.78 2.75 7.26
CA THR A 64 14.51 3.86 6.33
C THR A 64 14.90 3.49 4.91
N ALA A 65 16.10 2.93 4.71
CA ALA A 65 16.57 2.51 3.40
C ALA A 65 15.69 1.40 2.79
N ALA A 66 15.21 0.49 3.62
CA ALA A 66 14.34 -0.60 3.17
C ALA A 66 13.03 -0.10 2.56
N LEU A 67 12.52 1.06 3.01
CA LEU A 67 11.29 1.65 2.48
C LEU A 67 11.41 2.12 1.02
N SER A 68 12.62 2.31 0.52
CA SER A 68 12.87 2.74 -0.87
C SER A 68 13.24 1.59 -1.80
N LYS A 69 13.31 0.37 -1.30
CA LYS A 69 13.60 -0.81 -2.13
C LYS A 69 12.36 -1.28 -2.86
N PHE A 70 12.56 -1.91 -4.02
CA PHE A 70 11.46 -2.51 -4.77
C PHE A 70 10.78 -3.60 -3.94
N PRO A 71 9.45 -3.59 -3.88
CA PRO A 71 8.72 -4.60 -3.12
C PRO A 71 8.74 -5.96 -3.81
N VAL A 72 8.68 -7.01 -3.01
CA VAL A 72 8.40 -8.36 -3.49
C VAL A 72 6.91 -8.61 -3.25
N ARG A 73 6.15 -8.74 -4.33
CA ARG A 73 4.70 -9.02 -4.30
C ARG A 73 4.49 -10.45 -4.75
N THR A 74 4.29 -11.34 -3.81
CA THR A 74 4.30 -12.76 -4.12
C THR A 74 2.97 -13.46 -3.96
N ASP A 75 2.06 -12.92 -3.15
CA ASP A 75 0.91 -13.69 -2.72
C ASP A 75 -0.40 -13.07 -3.08
N PHE A 76 -1.36 -13.94 -3.43
CA PHE A 76 -2.75 -13.56 -3.49
C PHE A 76 -3.27 -13.20 -2.10
N PRO A 77 -4.35 -12.40 -2.03
CA PRO A 77 -4.95 -12.06 -0.74
C PRO A 77 -5.27 -13.30 0.08
N ASN A 78 -4.98 -13.25 1.36
CA ASN A 78 -5.28 -14.34 2.28
C ASN A 78 -6.79 -14.38 2.52
N ALA A 79 -7.43 -15.47 2.10
CA ALA A 79 -8.87 -15.66 2.26
C ALA A 79 -9.30 -15.82 3.73
N ALA A 80 -8.36 -16.06 4.65
CA ALA A 80 -8.67 -16.14 6.07
C ALA A 80 -8.85 -14.75 6.71
N ASP A 81 -8.38 -13.69 6.05
CA ASP A 81 -8.60 -12.32 6.52
C ASP A 81 -10.04 -11.89 6.18
N PRO A 82 -10.89 -11.58 7.16
CA PRO A 82 -12.29 -11.26 6.88
C PRO A 82 -12.51 -10.07 5.96
N PHE A 83 -11.67 -9.05 6.06
CA PHE A 83 -11.78 -7.86 5.22
C PHE A 83 -11.43 -8.20 3.77
N LYS A 84 -10.32 -8.89 3.55
CA LYS A 84 -9.90 -9.28 2.20
C LYS A 84 -10.88 -10.27 1.58
N TYR A 85 -11.39 -11.18 2.36
CA TYR A 85 -12.39 -12.15 1.90
C TYR A 85 -13.65 -11.45 1.38
N ARG A 86 -14.13 -10.41 2.08
CA ARG A 86 -15.29 -9.64 1.62
C ARG A 86 -15.03 -8.92 0.29
N LEU A 87 -13.82 -8.39 0.10
CA LEU A 87 -13.45 -7.81 -1.20
C LEU A 87 -13.43 -8.87 -2.30
N LEU A 88 -12.94 -10.07 -2.00
CA LEU A 88 -12.96 -11.20 -2.95
C LEU A 88 -14.39 -11.62 -3.30
N GLU A 89 -15.32 -11.62 -2.35
CA GLU A 89 -16.73 -11.88 -2.61
C GLU A 89 -17.33 -10.84 -3.57
N ILE A 90 -17.00 -9.56 -3.38
CA ILE A 90 -17.46 -8.49 -4.27
C ILE A 90 -16.96 -8.74 -5.69
N ILE A 91 -15.69 -9.08 -5.83
CA ILE A 91 -15.11 -9.42 -7.14
C ILE A 91 -15.81 -10.63 -7.75
N GLY A 92 -16.11 -11.65 -6.94
CA GLY A 92 -16.80 -12.84 -7.41
C GLY A 92 -18.20 -12.57 -7.94
N VAL A 93 -18.91 -11.63 -7.32
CA VAL A 93 -20.28 -11.27 -7.73
C VAL A 93 -20.28 -10.26 -8.87
N TYR A 94 -19.44 -9.24 -8.80
CA TYR A 94 -19.50 -8.07 -9.68
C TYR A 94 -18.35 -7.95 -10.66
N GLY A 95 -17.33 -8.79 -10.57
CA GLY A 95 -16.10 -8.66 -11.35
C GLY A 95 -16.36 -8.62 -12.85
N ASP A 96 -17.17 -9.56 -13.36
CA ASP A 96 -17.50 -9.62 -14.78
C ASP A 96 -18.27 -8.38 -15.24
N SER A 97 -19.24 -7.95 -14.43
CA SER A 97 -20.04 -6.77 -14.73
C SER A 97 -19.20 -5.49 -14.74
N LEU A 98 -18.27 -5.38 -13.79
CA LEU A 98 -17.35 -4.24 -13.73
C LEU A 98 -16.43 -4.22 -14.95
N ARG A 99 -15.91 -5.38 -15.36
CA ARG A 99 -15.09 -5.49 -16.56
C ARG A 99 -15.87 -5.08 -17.80
N ASP A 100 -17.10 -5.57 -17.94
CA ASP A 100 -17.94 -5.25 -19.09
C ASP A 100 -18.21 -3.75 -19.19
N GLN A 101 -18.51 -3.11 -18.07
CA GLN A 101 -18.71 -1.66 -18.01
C GLN A 101 -17.42 -0.91 -18.34
N ALA A 102 -16.29 -1.35 -17.81
CA ALA A 102 -15.00 -0.72 -18.09
C ALA A 102 -14.67 -0.83 -19.59
N ASN A 103 -14.94 -1.99 -20.20
CA ASN A 103 -14.75 -2.17 -21.65
C ASN A 103 -15.62 -1.21 -22.46
N GLU A 104 -16.86 -1.01 -22.07
CA GLU A 104 -17.75 -0.06 -22.75
C GLU A 104 -17.27 1.39 -22.61
N MET A 105 -16.86 1.77 -21.39
CA MET A 105 -16.48 3.15 -21.08
C MET A 105 -15.11 3.53 -21.63
N PHE A 106 -14.16 2.61 -21.62
CA PHE A 106 -12.75 2.89 -21.90
C PHE A 106 -12.16 2.07 -23.04
N GLY A 107 -12.92 1.14 -23.59
CA GLY A 107 -12.46 0.26 -24.68
C GLY A 107 -11.63 -0.92 -24.19
N ASP A 108 -11.11 -0.89 -22.99
CA ASP A 108 -10.28 -1.95 -22.42
C ASP A 108 -10.41 -1.94 -20.91
N GLY A 109 -10.81 -3.09 -20.34
CA GLY A 109 -10.96 -3.27 -18.91
C GLY A 109 -9.70 -3.69 -18.17
N ILE A 110 -8.56 -3.79 -18.87
CA ILE A 110 -7.30 -4.19 -18.24
C ILE A 110 -6.75 -3.03 -17.43
N MET A 111 -6.48 -3.29 -16.16
CA MET A 111 -5.91 -2.30 -15.23
C MET A 111 -4.50 -2.70 -14.83
N SER A 112 -3.61 -1.70 -14.74
CA SER A 112 -2.28 -1.91 -14.17
C SER A 112 -2.33 -1.59 -12.67
N ALA A 113 -1.88 -2.52 -11.84
CA ALA A 113 -1.77 -2.29 -10.40
C ALA A 113 -0.71 -1.23 -10.08
N ILE A 114 0.23 -0.99 -10.99
CA ILE A 114 1.28 0.02 -10.82
C ILE A 114 0.70 1.42 -10.97
N ASP A 115 -0.20 1.61 -11.94
CA ASP A 115 -0.82 2.90 -12.24
C ASP A 115 -2.17 3.07 -11.53
N PHE A 116 -2.61 2.04 -10.80
CA PHE A 116 -3.89 2.05 -10.12
C PHE A 116 -3.84 2.97 -8.89
N THR A 117 -4.85 3.81 -8.78
CA THR A 117 -5.06 4.62 -7.58
C THR A 117 -6.42 4.30 -7.00
N LEU A 118 -6.49 4.22 -5.68
CA LEU A 118 -7.73 3.98 -4.96
C LEU A 118 -7.94 5.12 -3.97
N ASP A 119 -9.09 5.77 -4.09
CA ASP A 119 -9.48 6.88 -3.25
C ASP A 119 -10.62 6.43 -2.33
N MET A 120 -10.42 6.58 -1.04
CA MET A 120 -11.41 6.16 -0.05
C MET A 120 -12.06 7.34 0.63
#